data_654292b61e5650ac376bf632eee10524
#
_entry.id   654292b61e5650ac376bf632eee10524
#
_cell.length_a   1.000
_cell.length_b   1.000
_cell.length_c   1.000
_cell.angle_alpha   90.00
_cell.angle_beta   90.00
_cell.angle_gamma   90.00
#
_symmetry.space_group_name_H-M   'P 1'
#
loop_
_entity.id
_entity.type
_entity.pdbx_description
1 polymer ?
#
loop_
_entity_poly.entity_id
_entity_poly.type
_entity_poly.pdbx_seq_one_letter_code
_entity_poly.pdbx_strand_id
1 'polypeptide(L)'
;MLPSTSPANASWGFDRLSERWLAALDGVRPATDDEVDSFECERKSAKRADKGEVEYAHVRIPAPDASSYAVHKSMQGNKRKDTKPELLVRQRLREAGLGGYRLQWKVPGHPDVAWPGKKVALFIHGCYWHRCPHCNLSLPKKNTEYWVAKFNRNQERDAQNEAALIADGWKVHVVWECELKKGKREETFAKLLPVLAHELGKELR
;
A
#
# COMPACT_ATOMS: atom_id res chain seq x y z
N MET A 1 -22.69 -13.17 9.92
CA MET A 1 -21.91 -12.40 8.93
C MET A 1 -20.79 -11.66 9.65
N LEU A 2 -19.54 -12.01 9.40
CA LEU A 2 -18.40 -11.30 9.97
C LEU A 2 -18.31 -9.89 9.39
N PRO A 3 -17.98 -8.86 10.20
CA PRO A 3 -17.83 -7.52 9.72
C PRO A 3 -16.66 -7.45 8.72
N SER A 4 -16.88 -6.78 7.59
CA SER A 4 -15.84 -6.54 6.59
C SER A 4 -14.73 -5.65 7.17
N THR A 5 -13.48 -5.96 6.88
CA THR A 5 -12.32 -5.11 7.15
C THR A 5 -12.18 -3.97 6.11
N SER A 6 -13.21 -3.74 5.31
CA SER A 6 -13.26 -2.69 4.29
C SER A 6 -13.07 -1.28 4.88
N PRO A 7 -12.43 -0.35 4.16
CA PRO A 7 -12.31 1.06 4.54
C PRO A 7 -13.62 1.76 4.92
N ALA A 8 -14.77 1.23 4.49
CA ALA A 8 -16.09 1.73 4.90
C ALA A 8 -16.32 1.63 6.42
N ASN A 9 -15.56 0.80 7.14
CA ASN A 9 -15.63 0.67 8.59
C ASN A 9 -14.59 1.51 9.34
N ALA A 10 -13.86 2.39 8.66
CA ALA A 10 -12.83 3.25 9.25
C ALA A 10 -13.35 4.25 10.29
N SER A 11 -14.66 4.42 10.43
CA SER A 11 -15.29 5.20 11.50
C SER A 11 -15.40 4.45 12.83
N TRP A 12 -15.07 3.16 12.86
CA TRP A 12 -15.13 2.35 14.07
C TRP A 12 -13.74 2.25 14.68
N GLY A 13 -13.61 2.66 15.95
CA GLY A 13 -12.37 2.48 16.69
C GLY A 13 -11.98 1.00 16.75
N PHE A 14 -10.67 0.71 16.80
CA PHE A 14 -10.10 -0.63 16.83
C PHE A 14 -10.75 -1.53 17.92
N ASP A 15 -11.04 -0.96 19.09
CA ASP A 15 -11.66 -1.67 20.20
C ASP A 15 -13.06 -2.20 19.85
N ARG A 16 -13.87 -1.39 19.15
CA ARG A 16 -15.23 -1.77 18.76
C ARG A 16 -15.26 -2.83 17.66
N LEU A 17 -14.25 -2.84 16.79
CA LEU A 17 -14.08 -3.89 15.79
C LEU A 17 -13.64 -5.19 16.44
N SER A 18 -12.68 -5.15 17.38
CA SER A 18 -12.20 -6.33 18.08
C SER A 18 -13.29 -6.97 18.93
N GLU A 19 -14.11 -6.20 19.64
CA GLU A 19 -15.25 -6.72 20.40
C GLU A 19 -16.27 -7.47 19.52
N ARG A 20 -16.60 -6.94 18.34
CA ARG A 20 -17.50 -7.61 17.40
C ARG A 20 -16.91 -8.87 16.80
N TRP A 21 -15.61 -8.91 16.56
CA TRP A 21 -14.92 -10.10 16.08
C TRP A 21 -14.89 -11.18 17.17
N LEU A 22 -14.59 -10.80 18.41
CA LEU A 22 -14.62 -11.73 19.54
C LEU A 22 -16.03 -12.30 19.76
N ALA A 23 -17.07 -11.45 19.73
CA ALA A 23 -18.46 -11.92 19.86
C ALA A 23 -18.91 -12.81 18.69
N ALA A 24 -18.36 -12.61 17.48
CA ALA A 24 -18.67 -13.45 16.32
C ALA A 24 -17.94 -14.81 16.36
N LEU A 25 -16.86 -14.92 17.13
CA LEU A 25 -16.10 -16.15 17.34
C LEU A 25 -16.59 -16.94 18.57
N ASP A 26 -17.49 -16.38 19.37
CA ASP A 26 -18.06 -17.03 20.53
C ASP A 26 -18.88 -18.25 20.08
N GLY A 27 -18.47 -19.46 20.52
CA GLY A 27 -19.04 -20.72 20.08
C GLY A 27 -18.42 -21.37 18.82
N VAL A 28 -17.40 -20.74 18.20
CA VAL A 28 -16.66 -21.38 17.11
C VAL A 28 -15.65 -22.37 17.71
N ARG A 29 -15.86 -23.67 17.49
CA ARG A 29 -14.88 -24.69 17.87
C ARG A 29 -13.68 -24.67 16.92
N PRO A 30 -12.47 -25.00 17.38
CA PRO A 30 -11.34 -25.21 16.48
C PRO A 30 -11.66 -26.33 15.48
N ALA A 31 -11.25 -26.12 14.22
CA ALA A 31 -11.39 -27.15 13.19
C ALA A 31 -10.55 -28.38 13.57
N THR A 32 -11.08 -29.58 13.29
CA THR A 32 -10.32 -30.82 13.43
C THR A 32 -9.32 -30.98 12.26
N ASP A 33 -8.28 -31.81 12.46
CA ASP A 33 -7.26 -32.03 11.43
C ASP A 33 -7.88 -32.52 10.11
N ASP A 34 -8.91 -33.36 10.17
CA ASP A 34 -9.64 -33.84 8.99
C ASP A 34 -10.41 -32.72 8.26
N GLU A 35 -10.96 -31.77 9.01
CA GLU A 35 -11.63 -30.59 8.44
C GLU A 35 -10.61 -29.64 7.79
N VAL A 36 -9.43 -29.48 8.39
CA VAL A 36 -8.34 -28.68 7.80
C VAL A 36 -7.85 -29.29 6.50
N ASP A 37 -7.66 -30.60 6.45
CA ASP A 37 -7.24 -31.31 5.23
C ASP A 37 -8.30 -31.22 4.11
N SER A 38 -9.60 -31.27 4.45
CA SER A 38 -10.68 -31.09 3.48
C SER A 38 -10.68 -29.68 2.89
N PHE A 39 -10.48 -28.63 3.72
CA PHE A 39 -10.34 -27.25 3.27
C PHE A 39 -9.09 -27.03 2.42
N GLU A 40 -7.97 -27.69 2.72
CA GLU A 40 -6.78 -27.63 1.88
C GLU A 40 -6.97 -28.35 0.54
N CYS A 41 -7.71 -29.46 0.52
CA CYS A 41 -8.06 -30.17 -0.70
C CYS A 41 -8.98 -29.34 -1.60
N GLU A 42 -9.98 -28.68 -1.02
CA GLU A 42 -10.87 -27.76 -1.74
C GLU A 42 -10.12 -26.52 -2.27
N ARG A 43 -9.18 -25.96 -1.49
CA ARG A 43 -8.30 -24.88 -1.97
C ARG A 43 -7.42 -25.31 -3.14
N LYS A 44 -6.90 -26.53 -3.12
CA LYS A 44 -6.06 -27.07 -4.21
C LYS A 44 -6.89 -27.34 -5.46
N SER A 45 -8.13 -27.80 -5.32
CA SER A 45 -9.05 -28.00 -6.43
C SER A 45 -9.60 -26.68 -6.98
N ALA A 46 -9.94 -25.71 -6.12
CA ALA A 46 -10.32 -24.36 -6.54
C ALA A 46 -9.21 -23.63 -7.29
N LYS A 47 -7.95 -23.76 -6.85
CA LYS A 47 -6.80 -23.20 -7.58
C LYS A 47 -6.54 -23.87 -8.95
N ARG A 48 -7.06 -25.07 -9.20
CA ARG A 48 -7.01 -25.74 -10.50
C ARG A 48 -8.19 -25.40 -11.41
N ALA A 49 -9.34 -25.07 -10.83
CA ALA A 49 -10.54 -24.70 -11.58
C ALA A 49 -10.55 -23.23 -12.02
N ASP A 50 -9.84 -22.34 -11.31
CA ASP A 50 -9.83 -20.90 -11.56
C ASP A 50 -8.57 -20.46 -12.34
N LYS A 51 -8.35 -21.06 -13.49
CA LYS A 51 -7.67 -20.42 -14.63
C LYS A 51 -8.68 -19.85 -15.63
N GLY A 52 -9.91 -19.68 -15.20
CA GLY A 52 -10.84 -18.76 -15.82
C GLY A 52 -10.41 -17.36 -15.40
N GLU A 53 -9.83 -16.62 -16.36
CA GLU A 53 -9.60 -15.19 -16.28
C GLU A 53 -10.91 -14.53 -15.83
N VAL A 54 -11.01 -14.18 -14.54
CA VAL A 54 -11.93 -13.14 -14.13
C VAL A 54 -11.32 -11.87 -14.72
N GLU A 55 -11.65 -11.63 -15.97
CA GLU A 55 -11.44 -10.40 -16.68
C GLU A 55 -12.25 -9.34 -15.92
N TYR A 56 -11.66 -8.81 -14.86
CA TYR A 56 -12.07 -7.50 -14.36
C TYR A 56 -11.79 -6.58 -15.53
N ALA A 57 -12.78 -6.39 -16.38
CA ALA A 57 -12.78 -5.38 -17.40
C ALA A 57 -12.54 -4.04 -16.69
N HIS A 58 -11.27 -3.70 -16.52
CA HIS A 58 -10.85 -2.36 -16.17
C HIS A 58 -11.24 -1.50 -17.35
N VAL A 59 -12.49 -1.06 -17.37
CA VAL A 59 -12.94 -0.04 -18.30
C VAL A 59 -11.97 1.12 -18.10
N ARG A 60 -10.99 1.21 -18.98
CA ARG A 60 -10.07 2.33 -19.02
C ARG A 60 -10.90 3.53 -19.46
N ILE A 61 -11.37 4.29 -18.50
CA ILE A 61 -11.93 5.61 -18.80
C ILE A 61 -10.78 6.39 -19.44
N PRO A 62 -10.90 6.79 -20.71
CA PRO A 62 -9.85 7.52 -21.38
C PRO A 62 -9.54 8.81 -20.61
N ALA A 63 -8.26 9.18 -20.57
CA ALA A 63 -7.87 10.41 -19.91
C ALA A 63 -8.53 11.58 -20.66
N PRO A 64 -9.23 12.49 -19.97
CA PRO A 64 -9.79 13.67 -20.61
C PRO A 64 -8.67 14.55 -21.14
N ASP A 65 -8.97 15.30 -22.20
CA ASP A 65 -8.06 16.29 -22.71
C ASP A 65 -7.71 17.34 -21.65
N ALA A 66 -6.49 17.83 -21.70
CA ALA A 66 -6.05 18.87 -20.78
C ALA A 66 -6.88 20.15 -20.98
N SER A 67 -7.44 20.66 -19.90
CA SER A 67 -8.30 21.84 -19.94
C SER A 67 -7.61 23.15 -20.35
N SER A 68 -6.27 23.14 -20.38
CA SER A 68 -5.43 24.26 -20.86
C SER A 68 -4.00 23.79 -21.10
N TYR A 69 -3.23 24.57 -21.85
CA TYR A 69 -1.80 24.33 -22.06
C TYR A 69 -1.01 24.25 -20.74
N ALA A 70 -1.33 25.11 -19.78
CA ALA A 70 -0.68 25.10 -18.46
C ALA A 70 -0.93 23.78 -17.70
N VAL A 71 -2.15 23.25 -17.77
CA VAL A 71 -2.50 21.94 -17.19
C VAL A 71 -1.75 20.81 -17.89
N HIS A 72 -1.69 20.83 -19.23
CA HIS A 72 -0.92 19.86 -20.00
C HIS A 72 0.56 19.85 -19.61
N LYS A 73 1.19 21.02 -19.54
CA LYS A 73 2.60 21.17 -19.13
C LYS A 73 2.84 20.69 -17.69
N SER A 74 1.91 20.99 -16.78
CA SER A 74 1.96 20.50 -15.40
C SER A 74 1.88 18.97 -15.32
N MET A 75 1.02 18.35 -16.12
CA MET A 75 0.90 16.89 -16.20
C MET A 75 2.17 16.24 -16.75
N GLN A 76 2.81 16.84 -17.76
CA GLN A 76 4.08 16.36 -18.30
C GLN A 76 5.23 16.49 -17.28
N GLY A 77 5.16 17.46 -16.37
CA GLY A 77 6.14 17.66 -15.30
C GLY A 77 6.09 16.63 -14.18
N ASN A 78 5.06 15.78 -14.12
CA ASN A 78 4.93 14.76 -13.10
C ASN A 78 5.96 13.63 -13.30
N LYS A 79 6.91 13.55 -12.40
CA LYS A 79 7.92 12.48 -12.41
C LYS A 79 7.34 11.19 -11.89
N ARG A 80 7.68 10.07 -12.54
CA ARG A 80 7.31 8.72 -12.10
C ARG A 80 8.29 8.13 -11.09
N LYS A 81 9.50 8.68 -10.99
CA LYS A 81 10.59 8.25 -10.11
C LYS A 81 11.49 9.45 -9.79
N ASP A 82 12.31 9.28 -8.79
CA ASP A 82 13.25 10.30 -8.32
C ASP A 82 12.53 11.61 -7.93
N THR A 83 11.39 11.47 -7.30
CA THR A 83 10.65 12.59 -6.72
C THR A 83 11.38 13.15 -5.51
N LYS A 84 11.08 14.41 -5.14
CA LYS A 84 11.70 15.03 -3.96
C LYS A 84 11.52 14.20 -2.66
N PRO A 85 10.32 13.64 -2.36
CA PRO A 85 10.15 12.77 -1.21
C PRO A 85 11.04 11.51 -1.26
N GLU A 86 11.12 10.83 -2.41
CA GLU A 86 11.97 9.64 -2.56
C GLU A 86 13.45 9.97 -2.35
N LEU A 87 13.92 11.07 -2.93
CA LEU A 87 15.32 11.50 -2.77
C LEU A 87 15.65 11.80 -1.30
N LEU A 88 14.73 12.47 -0.58
CA LEU A 88 14.89 12.75 0.84
C LEU A 88 14.96 11.47 1.67
N VAL A 89 14.05 10.52 1.45
CA VAL A 89 14.06 9.23 2.17
C VAL A 89 15.37 8.49 1.89
N ARG A 90 15.79 8.39 0.62
CA ARG A 90 17.05 7.73 0.24
C ARG A 90 18.28 8.39 0.87
N GLN A 91 18.28 9.70 1.00
CA GLN A 91 19.34 10.43 1.69
C GLN A 91 19.40 10.03 3.17
N ARG A 92 18.25 10.08 3.87
CA ARG A 92 18.16 9.72 5.29
C ARG A 92 18.54 8.27 5.57
N LEU A 93 18.12 7.34 4.70
CA LEU A 93 18.53 5.94 4.80
C LEU A 93 20.05 5.75 4.70
N ARG A 94 20.72 6.49 3.80
CA ARG A 94 22.17 6.45 3.68
C ARG A 94 22.86 7.04 4.90
N GLU A 95 22.39 8.20 5.38
CA GLU A 95 22.91 8.86 6.59
C GLU A 95 22.81 7.93 7.80
N ALA A 96 21.72 7.19 7.93
CA ALA A 96 21.48 6.23 9.01
C ALA A 96 22.21 4.89 8.84
N GLY A 97 23.01 4.69 7.78
CA GLY A 97 23.71 3.43 7.54
C GLY A 97 22.85 2.32 6.93
N LEU A 98 21.60 2.59 6.56
CA LEU A 98 20.65 1.60 6.02
C LEU A 98 20.75 1.43 4.49
N GLY A 99 21.96 1.50 3.95
CA GLY A 99 22.23 1.26 2.53
C GLY A 99 22.03 -0.20 2.09
N GLY A 100 22.40 -0.50 0.81
CA GLY A 100 22.30 -1.86 0.24
C GLY A 100 20.92 -2.20 -0.31
N TYR A 101 20.04 -1.23 -0.43
CA TYR A 101 18.73 -1.38 -1.06
C TYR A 101 18.79 -1.38 -2.59
N ARG A 102 17.69 -1.82 -3.21
CA ARG A 102 17.41 -1.71 -4.64
C ARG A 102 16.24 -0.74 -4.83
N LEU A 103 16.23 -0.04 -5.96
CA LEU A 103 15.14 0.86 -6.34
C LEU A 103 14.23 0.17 -7.33
N GLN A 104 12.92 0.44 -7.24
CA GLN A 104 11.91 -0.09 -8.17
C GLN A 104 12.07 -1.60 -8.38
N TRP A 105 12.21 -2.34 -7.28
CA TRP A 105 12.45 -3.78 -7.35
C TRP A 105 11.29 -4.52 -8.02
N LYS A 106 11.59 -5.57 -8.79
CA LYS A 106 10.62 -6.32 -9.62
C LYS A 106 9.76 -7.27 -8.78
N VAL A 107 8.95 -6.71 -7.88
CA VAL A 107 7.92 -7.38 -7.08
C VAL A 107 6.62 -6.59 -7.19
N PRO A 108 5.46 -7.11 -6.74
CA PRO A 108 4.21 -6.37 -6.77
C PRO A 108 4.36 -4.93 -6.26
N GLY A 109 3.81 -3.98 -7.02
CA GLY A 109 3.87 -2.55 -6.68
C GLY A 109 5.18 -1.85 -6.97
N HIS A 110 6.27 -2.54 -7.28
CA HIS A 110 7.60 -1.95 -7.54
C HIS A 110 8.02 -0.94 -6.47
N PRO A 111 8.27 -1.37 -5.21
CA PRO A 111 8.57 -0.46 -4.10
C PRO A 111 9.71 0.50 -4.44
N ASP A 112 9.61 1.74 -3.95
CA ASP A 112 10.60 2.79 -4.20
C ASP A 112 11.97 2.42 -3.64
N VAL A 113 11.96 1.71 -2.50
CA VAL A 113 13.16 1.17 -1.85
C VAL A 113 12.86 -0.25 -1.40
N ALA A 114 13.74 -1.20 -1.68
CA ALA A 114 13.59 -2.60 -1.27
C ALA A 114 14.93 -3.19 -0.82
N TRP A 115 14.86 -4.05 0.19
CA TRP A 115 15.98 -4.94 0.59
C TRP A 115 15.55 -6.39 0.34
N PRO A 116 15.78 -6.91 -0.89
CA PRO A 116 15.24 -8.21 -1.29
C PRO A 116 15.73 -9.37 -0.41
N GLY A 117 16.99 -9.35 0.01
CA GLY A 117 17.58 -10.38 0.89
C GLY A 117 16.98 -10.40 2.31
N LYS A 118 16.24 -9.36 2.70
CA LYS A 118 15.55 -9.25 3.99
C LYS A 118 14.02 -9.21 3.82
N LYS A 119 13.54 -9.24 2.58
CA LYS A 119 12.13 -9.09 2.23
C LYS A 119 11.49 -7.85 2.91
N VAL A 120 12.18 -6.71 2.83
CA VAL A 120 11.66 -5.42 3.35
C VAL A 120 11.42 -4.50 2.17
N ALA A 121 10.23 -3.92 2.10
CA ALA A 121 9.79 -3.00 1.06
C ALA A 121 9.32 -1.68 1.67
N LEU A 122 9.69 -0.57 1.06
CA LEU A 122 9.30 0.77 1.48
C LEU A 122 8.72 1.52 0.27
N PHE A 123 7.47 1.96 0.41
CA PHE A 123 6.76 2.80 -0.53
C PHE A 123 6.73 4.24 -0.03
N ILE A 124 6.88 5.20 -0.94
CA ILE A 124 6.79 6.63 -0.66
C ILE A 124 5.60 7.20 -1.43
N HIS A 125 4.45 7.24 -0.79
CA HIS A 125 3.20 7.60 -1.44
C HIS A 125 2.97 9.11 -1.51
N GLY A 126 2.77 9.62 -2.72
CA GLY A 126 2.29 10.98 -2.93
C GLY A 126 0.84 11.13 -2.47
N CYS A 127 0.59 12.07 -1.57
CA CYS A 127 -0.72 12.22 -0.91
C CYS A 127 -1.89 12.38 -1.89
N TYR A 128 -1.69 13.10 -2.98
CA TYR A 128 -2.73 13.35 -3.97
C TYR A 128 -3.09 12.08 -4.76
N TRP A 129 -2.09 11.35 -5.23
CA TRP A 129 -2.26 10.22 -6.14
C TRP A 129 -2.79 8.96 -5.46
N HIS A 130 -2.41 8.75 -4.21
CA HIS A 130 -2.76 7.58 -3.39
C HIS A 130 -3.83 7.89 -2.35
N ARG A 131 -4.40 9.12 -2.37
CA ARG A 131 -5.47 9.57 -1.47
C ARG A 131 -5.14 9.33 0.00
N CYS A 132 -4.08 10.01 0.45
CA CYS A 132 -3.59 9.94 1.82
C CYS A 132 -4.74 10.07 2.86
N PRO A 133 -4.85 9.15 3.81
CA PRO A 133 -5.91 9.19 4.83
C PRO A 133 -5.74 10.36 5.83
N HIS A 134 -4.52 10.91 5.93
CA HIS A 134 -4.22 12.02 6.84
C HIS A 134 -4.43 13.40 6.22
N CYS A 135 -4.60 13.45 4.90
CA CYS A 135 -4.79 14.69 4.15
C CYS A 135 -6.21 14.77 3.61
N ASN A 136 -6.97 15.75 4.06
CA ASN A 136 -8.31 16.00 3.49
C ASN A 136 -8.19 16.73 2.14
N LEU A 137 -7.76 16.01 1.10
CA LEU A 137 -7.53 16.56 -0.23
C LEU A 137 -8.83 16.60 -1.02
N SER A 138 -9.19 17.79 -1.50
CA SER A 138 -10.35 17.98 -2.35
C SER A 138 -10.23 17.22 -3.67
N LEU A 139 -11.37 16.84 -4.23
CA LEU A 139 -11.45 16.29 -5.59
C LEU A 139 -11.33 17.41 -6.62
N PRO A 140 -10.76 17.13 -7.79
CA PRO A 140 -10.80 18.07 -8.93
C PRO A 140 -12.23 18.39 -9.33
N LYS A 141 -12.52 19.68 -9.53
CA LYS A 141 -13.86 20.14 -9.92
C LYS A 141 -14.23 19.79 -11.37
N LYS A 142 -13.23 19.62 -12.26
CA LYS A 142 -13.42 19.19 -13.65
C LYS A 142 -13.12 17.72 -13.78
N ASN A 143 -13.91 17.02 -14.59
CA ASN A 143 -13.77 15.57 -14.84
C ASN A 143 -13.73 14.74 -13.54
N THR A 144 -14.57 15.08 -12.58
CA THR A 144 -14.58 14.49 -11.23
C THR A 144 -14.72 12.97 -11.29
N GLU A 145 -15.61 12.44 -12.14
CA GLU A 145 -15.83 11.00 -12.29
C GLU A 145 -14.56 10.25 -12.73
N TYR A 146 -13.85 10.81 -13.72
CA TYR A 146 -12.56 10.26 -14.15
C TYR A 146 -11.55 10.20 -13.00
N TRP A 147 -11.45 11.28 -12.23
CA TRP A 147 -10.50 11.36 -11.13
C TRP A 147 -10.85 10.43 -9.98
N VAL A 148 -12.13 10.33 -9.63
CA VAL A 148 -12.60 9.38 -8.60
C VAL A 148 -12.28 7.95 -9.03
N ALA A 149 -12.63 7.56 -10.26
CA ALA A 149 -12.32 6.23 -10.77
C ALA A 149 -10.81 5.95 -10.81
N LYS A 150 -10.00 6.96 -11.16
CA LYS A 150 -8.53 6.83 -11.16
C LYS A 150 -7.96 6.67 -9.75
N PHE A 151 -8.46 7.43 -8.78
CA PHE A 151 -8.00 7.34 -7.40
C PHE A 151 -8.41 6.00 -6.76
N ASN A 152 -9.64 5.55 -6.95
CA ASN A 152 -10.09 4.26 -6.47
C ASN A 152 -9.21 3.13 -7.02
N ARG A 153 -8.97 3.13 -8.33
CA ARG A 153 -8.08 2.14 -8.96
C ARG A 153 -6.65 2.17 -8.41
N ASN A 154 -6.12 3.36 -8.10
CA ASN A 154 -4.80 3.46 -7.47
C ASN A 154 -4.82 2.82 -6.08
N GLN A 155 -5.81 3.15 -5.23
CA GLN A 155 -5.94 2.59 -3.89
C GLN A 155 -6.16 1.07 -3.90
N GLU A 156 -7.02 0.56 -4.80
CA GLU A 156 -7.24 -0.87 -4.98
C GLU A 156 -5.96 -1.60 -5.38
N ARG A 157 -5.24 -1.06 -6.36
CA ARG A 157 -3.96 -1.61 -6.80
C ARG A 157 -2.91 -1.58 -5.68
N ASP A 158 -2.83 -0.49 -4.93
CA ASP A 158 -1.88 -0.36 -3.82
C ASP A 158 -2.19 -1.41 -2.74
N ALA A 159 -3.46 -1.58 -2.36
CA ALA A 159 -3.89 -2.60 -1.41
C ALA A 159 -3.62 -4.03 -1.90
N GLN A 160 -3.87 -4.31 -3.18
CA GLN A 160 -3.57 -5.62 -3.78
C GLN A 160 -2.07 -5.92 -3.78
N ASN A 161 -1.24 -4.93 -4.14
CA ASN A 161 0.21 -5.08 -4.15
C ASN A 161 0.76 -5.31 -2.73
N GLU A 162 0.27 -4.56 -1.75
CA GLU A 162 0.65 -4.73 -0.35
C GLU A 162 0.26 -6.11 0.16
N ALA A 163 -0.98 -6.56 -0.07
CA ALA A 163 -1.43 -7.88 0.32
C ALA A 163 -0.61 -9.00 -0.33
N ALA A 164 -0.27 -8.86 -1.62
CA ALA A 164 0.56 -9.83 -2.34
C ALA A 164 1.99 -9.89 -1.77
N LEU A 165 2.58 -8.76 -1.42
CA LEU A 165 3.90 -8.70 -0.78
C LEU A 165 3.88 -9.35 0.60
N ILE A 166 2.88 -9.03 1.43
CA ILE A 166 2.73 -9.61 2.77
C ILE A 166 2.56 -11.14 2.67
N ALA A 167 1.75 -11.61 1.74
CA ALA A 167 1.55 -13.05 1.49
C ALA A 167 2.85 -13.76 1.05
N ASP A 168 3.76 -13.05 0.35
CA ASP A 168 5.10 -13.55 0.01
C ASP A 168 6.12 -13.35 1.17
N GLY A 169 5.69 -12.94 2.34
CA GLY A 169 6.51 -12.77 3.54
C GLY A 169 7.36 -11.50 3.55
N TRP A 170 6.99 -10.48 2.78
CA TRP A 170 7.62 -9.17 2.83
C TRP A 170 7.06 -8.35 3.98
N LYS A 171 7.92 -7.57 4.60
CA LYS A 171 7.56 -6.49 5.50
C LYS A 171 7.38 -5.22 4.69
N VAL A 172 6.18 -4.66 4.73
CA VAL A 172 5.82 -3.51 3.89
C VAL A 172 5.66 -2.28 4.75
N HIS A 173 6.35 -1.22 4.37
CA HIS A 173 6.26 0.09 5.00
C HIS A 173 5.80 1.12 3.97
N VAL A 174 4.92 2.02 4.41
CA VAL A 174 4.43 3.13 3.60
C VAL A 174 4.73 4.43 4.35
N VAL A 175 5.33 5.38 3.63
CA VAL A 175 5.58 6.74 4.11
C VAL A 175 4.85 7.71 3.21
N TRP A 176 4.08 8.60 3.80
CA TRP A 176 3.31 9.59 3.06
C TRP A 176 4.09 10.88 2.86
N GLU A 177 3.92 11.50 1.70
CA GLU A 177 4.55 12.79 1.39
C GLU A 177 4.31 13.87 2.46
N CYS A 178 3.13 13.90 3.09
CA CYS A 178 2.82 14.86 4.16
C CYS A 178 3.65 14.66 5.43
N GLU A 179 4.06 13.43 5.70
CA GLU A 179 4.91 13.07 6.84
C GLU A 179 6.36 13.50 6.63
N LEU A 180 6.76 13.72 5.37
CA LEU A 180 8.11 14.18 4.99
C LEU A 180 8.24 15.71 4.91
N LYS A 181 7.18 16.46 5.22
CA LYS A 181 7.23 17.93 5.31
C LYS A 181 8.08 18.38 6.47
N LYS A 182 8.70 19.58 6.34
CA LYS A 182 9.70 20.14 7.28
C LYS A 182 9.31 20.04 8.75
N GLY A 183 8.02 20.17 9.10
CA GLY A 183 7.55 20.11 10.50
C GLY A 183 7.33 18.71 11.07
N LYS A 184 7.27 17.65 10.22
CA LYS A 184 6.94 16.28 10.62
C LYS A 184 8.02 15.25 10.33
N ARG A 185 8.89 15.52 9.35
CA ARG A 185 9.84 14.55 8.84
C ARG A 185 10.80 13.97 9.89
N GLU A 186 11.22 14.78 10.87
CA GLU A 186 12.15 14.30 11.89
C GLU A 186 11.46 13.28 12.81
N GLU A 187 10.21 13.50 13.17
CA GLU A 187 9.39 12.56 13.93
C GLU A 187 9.15 11.27 13.13
N THR A 188 8.86 11.41 11.82
CA THR A 188 8.66 10.27 10.91
C THR A 188 9.92 9.41 10.83
N PHE A 189 11.08 10.02 10.63
CA PHE A 189 12.34 9.29 10.57
C PHE A 189 12.73 8.69 11.92
N ALA A 190 12.46 9.38 13.03
CA ALA A 190 12.71 8.85 14.36
C ALA A 190 11.92 7.56 14.65
N LYS A 191 10.75 7.39 14.04
CA LYS A 191 9.93 6.16 14.12
C LYS A 191 10.36 5.10 13.09
N LEU A 192 10.58 5.51 11.85
CA LEU A 192 10.83 4.61 10.73
C LEU A 192 12.21 3.95 10.79
N LEU A 193 13.27 4.73 11.04
CA LEU A 193 14.65 4.23 10.93
C LEU A 193 14.96 3.09 11.92
N PRO A 194 14.54 3.16 13.22
CA PRO A 194 14.76 2.05 14.15
C PRO A 194 14.05 0.76 13.72
N VAL A 195 12.83 0.85 13.21
CA VAL A 195 12.07 -0.31 12.71
C VAL A 195 12.80 -0.95 11.55
N LEU A 196 13.21 -0.16 10.55
CA LEU A 196 13.98 -0.67 9.41
C LEU A 196 15.31 -1.25 9.84
N ALA A 197 16.02 -0.61 10.75
CA ALA A 197 17.31 -1.11 11.27
C ALA A 197 17.16 -2.49 11.91
N HIS A 198 16.17 -2.65 12.79
CA HIS A 198 15.85 -3.92 13.42
C HIS A 198 15.53 -5.01 12.39
N GLU A 199 14.67 -4.72 11.41
CA GLU A 199 14.28 -5.69 10.38
C GLU A 199 15.42 -6.08 9.44
N LEU A 200 16.32 -5.15 9.19
CA LEU A 200 17.52 -5.39 8.37
C LEU A 200 18.66 -6.07 9.16
N GLY A 201 18.57 -6.14 10.49
CA GLY A 201 19.64 -6.60 11.35
C GLY A 201 20.85 -5.66 11.28
N LYS A 202 20.62 -4.34 11.30
CA LYS A 202 21.64 -3.30 11.22
C LYS A 202 21.56 -2.37 12.43
N GLU A 203 22.68 -1.76 12.77
CA GLU A 203 22.74 -0.67 13.74
C GLU A 203 22.62 0.67 13.01
N LEU A 204 21.97 1.63 13.66
CA LEU A 204 21.92 3.01 13.19
C LEU A 204 23.23 3.71 13.46
N ARG A 205 23.65 4.55 12.54
CA ARG A 205 24.82 5.42 12.68
C ARG A 205 24.46 6.75 13.30
#